data_302f4eee017bfa8636cd51d63516dcab
#
_entry.id   302f4eee017bfa8636cd51d63516dcab
#
_cell.length_a   1.000
_cell.length_b   1.000
_cell.length_c   1.000
_cell.angle_alpha   90.00
_cell.angle_beta   90.00
_cell.angle_gamma   90.00
#
_symmetry.space_group_name_H-M   'P 1'
#
loop_
_entity.id
_entity.type
_entity.pdbx_description
1 polymer ?
#
loop_
_entity_poly.entity_id
_entity_poly.type
_entity_poly.pdbx_seq_one_letter_code
_entity_poly.pdbx_strand_id
1 'polypeptide(L)'
;KFEACKSDSANCNKVVKEISESYAKFVARLESEYIFAWFDWDGDNMLMDIGILDYGSIRQFGIRHDEYRYDDVERFSTSLPEQKNKAKYIVQTMAQAVEWIQSNNKPTLQGVSNHHILDDFEKEYELKKNENLLYRLGLSERKTKQTLKRAEKEVLEFKKIFSYFELAKSHRGRVKVSDGVTVDAIFSMRNFLRVFPQLFLHRGEELSHHELLEILKTEYADDKDLELTAYRKQKLSELQTKYLNLIQKVASIFQEKIHDTLINLIKRSIVINKSGRVTGDAISHIVNLILKERKNITVEDLFEIAKKLAAYQTLDPDIVSEHFEDNPKGIINEAINIFNEYRDGI
;
A
#
# COMPACT_ATOMS: atom_id res chain seq x y z
N LYS A 1 7.49 0.78 -31.72
CA LYS A 1 7.28 -0.58 -31.19
C LYS A 1 6.00 -1.23 -31.73
N PHE A 2 4.89 -0.48 -31.88
CA PHE A 2 3.62 -1.04 -32.37
C PHE A 2 3.62 -1.36 -33.87
N GLU A 3 4.43 -0.70 -34.71
CA GLU A 3 4.58 -1.07 -36.13
C GLU A 3 5.17 -2.49 -36.31
N ALA A 4 6.00 -2.93 -35.36
CA ALA A 4 6.51 -4.28 -35.35
C ALA A 4 5.43 -5.34 -35.01
N CYS A 5 4.29 -4.95 -34.48
CA CYS A 5 3.20 -5.89 -34.14
C CYS A 5 2.56 -6.56 -35.35
N LYS A 6 2.64 -5.94 -36.53
CA LYS A 6 2.17 -6.56 -37.78
C LYS A 6 3.07 -7.69 -38.25
N SER A 7 4.36 -7.61 -37.95
CA SER A 7 5.35 -8.58 -38.38
C SER A 7 5.72 -9.61 -37.32
N ASP A 8 5.50 -9.29 -36.04
CA ASP A 8 5.84 -10.15 -34.89
C ASP A 8 4.69 -10.16 -33.85
N SER A 9 3.65 -10.89 -34.18
CA SER A 9 2.45 -11.05 -33.33
C SER A 9 2.76 -11.66 -31.96
N ALA A 10 3.67 -12.63 -31.89
CA ALA A 10 4.02 -13.33 -30.66
C ALA A 10 4.70 -12.40 -29.67
N ASN A 11 5.62 -11.55 -30.13
CA ASN A 11 6.30 -10.57 -29.30
C ASN A 11 5.35 -9.49 -28.78
N CYS A 12 4.40 -9.04 -29.59
CA CYS A 12 3.40 -8.06 -29.18
C CYS A 12 2.47 -8.60 -28.09
N ASN A 13 1.97 -9.83 -28.25
CA ASN A 13 1.14 -10.47 -27.23
C ASN A 13 1.90 -10.65 -25.91
N LYS A 14 3.20 -10.96 -25.98
CA LYS A 14 4.06 -11.00 -24.81
C LYS A 14 4.16 -9.63 -24.12
N VAL A 15 4.37 -8.55 -24.87
CA VAL A 15 4.44 -7.19 -24.33
C VAL A 15 3.12 -6.78 -23.66
N VAL A 16 1.97 -7.07 -24.29
CA VAL A 16 0.66 -6.79 -23.69
C VAL A 16 0.49 -7.53 -22.38
N LYS A 17 0.90 -8.79 -22.32
CA LYS A 17 0.85 -9.59 -21.10
C LYS A 17 1.75 -8.99 -19.99
N GLU A 18 2.99 -8.64 -20.30
CA GLU A 18 3.93 -8.01 -19.35
C GLU A 18 3.39 -6.69 -18.80
N ILE A 19 2.73 -5.90 -19.64
CA ILE A 19 2.08 -4.66 -19.21
C ILE A 19 0.88 -4.96 -18.31
N SER A 20 0.04 -5.95 -18.68
CA SER A 20 -1.09 -6.38 -17.85
C SER A 20 -0.64 -6.81 -16.46
N GLU A 21 0.40 -7.64 -16.37
CA GLU A 21 0.99 -8.06 -15.10
C GLU A 21 1.54 -6.87 -14.30
N SER A 22 2.17 -5.91 -14.96
CA SER A 22 2.72 -4.71 -14.32
C SER A 22 1.61 -3.83 -13.72
N TYR A 23 0.54 -3.58 -14.46
CA TYR A 23 -0.62 -2.83 -13.97
C TYR A 23 -1.34 -3.57 -12.83
N ALA A 24 -1.48 -4.89 -12.92
CA ALA A 24 -2.07 -5.70 -11.85
C ALA A 24 -1.26 -5.59 -10.55
N LYS A 25 0.07 -5.71 -10.62
CA LYS A 25 0.99 -5.55 -9.49
C LYS A 25 0.93 -4.15 -8.91
N PHE A 26 0.87 -3.13 -9.77
CA PHE A 26 0.80 -1.74 -9.37
C PHE A 26 -0.46 -1.44 -8.55
N VAL A 27 -1.65 -1.75 -9.07
CA VAL A 27 -2.89 -1.47 -8.34
C VAL A 27 -3.06 -2.34 -7.09
N ALA A 28 -2.53 -3.58 -7.10
CA ALA A 28 -2.46 -4.40 -5.90
C ALA A 28 -1.57 -3.76 -4.82
N ARG A 29 -0.52 -3.05 -5.22
CA ARG A 29 0.32 -2.28 -4.31
C ARG A 29 -0.38 -1.04 -3.78
N LEU A 30 -1.04 -0.26 -4.65
CA LEU A 30 -1.83 0.90 -4.22
C LEU A 30 -2.84 0.50 -3.15
N GLU A 31 -3.61 -0.59 -3.39
CA GLU A 31 -4.59 -1.05 -2.42
C GLU A 31 -3.96 -1.51 -1.11
N SER A 32 -2.90 -2.33 -1.15
CA SER A 32 -2.25 -2.86 0.05
C SER A 32 -1.58 -1.78 0.90
N GLU A 33 -1.15 -0.69 0.28
CA GLU A 33 -0.49 0.43 0.94
C GLU A 33 -1.45 1.60 1.23
N TYR A 34 -2.74 1.46 0.90
CA TYR A 34 -3.76 2.48 1.05
C TYR A 34 -3.39 3.78 0.34
N ILE A 35 -2.94 3.64 -0.92
CA ILE A 35 -2.51 4.74 -1.76
C ILE A 35 -3.64 5.10 -2.71
N PHE A 36 -3.99 6.38 -2.73
CA PHE A 36 -4.97 6.96 -3.64
C PHE A 36 -4.26 7.84 -4.65
N ALA A 37 -4.62 7.65 -5.92
CA ALA A 37 -4.17 8.43 -7.04
C ALA A 37 -5.41 8.99 -7.76
N TRP A 38 -5.68 10.28 -7.58
CA TRP A 38 -6.90 10.94 -8.10
C TRP A 38 -6.67 11.67 -9.42
N PHE A 39 -5.50 11.52 -10.01
CA PHE A 39 -5.24 11.98 -11.36
C PHE A 39 -6.07 11.20 -12.38
N ASP A 40 -6.26 11.75 -13.55
CA ASP A 40 -6.82 11.01 -14.68
C ASP A 40 -5.84 9.90 -15.09
N TRP A 41 -6.39 8.69 -15.21
CA TRP A 41 -5.62 7.52 -15.60
C TRP A 41 -5.50 7.45 -17.13
N ASP A 42 -4.74 8.39 -17.68
CA ASP A 42 -4.51 8.56 -19.11
C ASP A 42 -3.02 8.76 -19.42
N GLY A 43 -2.72 9.03 -20.69
CA GLY A 43 -1.35 9.17 -21.20
C GLY A 43 -0.61 10.40 -20.68
N ASP A 44 -1.30 11.39 -20.13
CA ASP A 44 -0.69 12.61 -19.60
C ASP A 44 -0.19 12.40 -18.16
N ASN A 45 -0.77 11.47 -17.44
CA ASN A 45 -0.48 11.23 -16.03
C ASN A 45 0.23 9.91 -15.76
N MET A 46 0.07 8.91 -16.63
CA MET A 46 0.68 7.60 -16.50
C MET A 46 1.37 7.14 -17.78
N LEU A 47 2.60 6.66 -17.63
CA LEU A 47 3.34 6.01 -18.70
C LEU A 47 2.96 4.53 -18.82
N MET A 48 3.22 3.94 -19.98
CA MET A 48 2.95 2.52 -20.22
C MET A 48 3.77 1.56 -19.36
N ASP A 49 4.90 2.00 -18.82
CA ASP A 49 5.72 1.29 -17.85
C ASP A 49 5.29 1.53 -16.40
N ILE A 50 4.07 2.08 -16.22
CA ILE A 50 3.48 2.47 -14.93
C ILE A 50 4.21 3.62 -14.21
N GLY A 51 5.09 4.34 -14.88
CA GLY A 51 5.65 5.59 -14.38
C GLY A 51 4.54 6.62 -14.16
N ILE A 52 4.53 7.25 -12.99
CA ILE A 52 3.58 8.30 -12.65
C ILE A 52 4.21 9.65 -12.93
N LEU A 53 3.51 10.52 -13.66
CA LEU A 53 3.95 11.88 -13.96
C LEU A 53 3.40 12.89 -12.96
N ASP A 54 2.13 12.76 -12.58
CA ASP A 54 1.49 13.64 -11.60
C ASP A 54 1.61 13.08 -10.17
N TYR A 55 2.75 13.27 -9.54
CA TYR A 55 2.97 12.88 -8.14
C TYR A 55 2.18 13.71 -7.14
N GLY A 56 1.78 14.93 -7.48
CA GLY A 56 0.99 15.81 -6.64
C GLY A 56 -0.38 15.23 -6.29
N SER A 57 -0.89 14.38 -7.16
CA SER A 57 -2.19 13.72 -7.02
C SER A 57 -2.15 12.37 -6.29
N ILE A 58 -1.09 12.08 -5.52
CA ILE A 58 -0.94 10.81 -4.81
C ILE A 58 -0.93 11.04 -3.30
N ARG A 59 -1.76 10.27 -2.59
CA ARG A 59 -1.79 10.24 -1.13
C ARG A 59 -1.73 8.82 -0.60
N GLN A 60 -1.02 8.65 0.51
CA GLN A 60 -0.98 7.40 1.26
C GLN A 60 -1.51 7.62 2.67
N PHE A 61 -2.35 6.71 3.13
CA PHE A 61 -2.97 6.77 4.45
C PHE A 61 -2.43 5.67 5.38
N GLY A 62 -2.48 5.96 6.69
CA GLY A 62 -2.04 4.99 7.71
C GLY A 62 -3.05 3.88 7.95
N ILE A 63 -4.32 4.14 7.66
CA ILE A 63 -5.45 3.21 7.81
C ILE A 63 -6.16 3.04 6.47
N ARG A 64 -6.90 1.92 6.32
CA ARG A 64 -7.70 1.70 5.11
C ARG A 64 -9.00 2.50 5.18
N HIS A 65 -9.28 3.23 4.15
CA HIS A 65 -10.61 3.73 3.81
C HIS A 65 -10.84 3.50 2.32
N ASP A 66 -12.11 3.41 1.90
CA ASP A 66 -12.38 2.94 0.54
C ASP A 66 -12.41 4.06 -0.48
N GLU A 67 -12.71 5.28 -0.06
CA GLU A 67 -12.85 6.43 -0.94
C GLU A 67 -12.04 7.61 -0.44
N TYR A 68 -11.47 8.32 -1.37
CA TYR A 68 -10.95 9.66 -1.20
C TYR A 68 -11.90 10.65 -1.88
N ARG A 69 -12.43 11.60 -1.13
CA ARG A 69 -13.31 12.64 -1.65
C ARG A 69 -12.73 14.01 -1.38
N TYR A 70 -12.66 14.84 -2.41
CA TYR A 70 -12.47 16.25 -2.26
C TYR A 70 -13.81 16.94 -2.03
N ASP A 71 -13.78 18.05 -1.27
CA ASP A 71 -14.94 18.95 -1.18
C ASP A 71 -15.15 19.78 -2.45
N ASP A 72 -14.13 19.88 -3.25
CA ASP A 72 -14.16 20.60 -4.51
C ASP A 72 -14.90 19.77 -5.55
N VAL A 73 -16.02 20.33 -6.04
CA VAL A 73 -16.90 19.67 -7.03
C VAL A 73 -16.18 19.46 -8.37
N GLU A 74 -15.11 20.23 -8.63
CA GLU A 74 -14.31 20.12 -9.84
C GLU A 74 -13.25 19.03 -9.76
N ARG A 75 -12.97 18.50 -8.57
CA ARG A 75 -12.00 17.42 -8.38
C ARG A 75 -12.69 16.08 -8.23
N PHE A 76 -12.26 15.12 -9.02
CA PHE A 76 -12.81 13.77 -9.01
C PHE A 76 -12.44 13.03 -7.71
N SER A 77 -13.47 12.47 -7.08
CA SER A 77 -13.28 11.46 -6.04
C SER A 77 -12.73 10.18 -6.66
N THR A 78 -11.95 9.43 -5.90
CA THR A 78 -11.51 8.10 -6.31
C THR A 78 -11.65 7.10 -5.17
N SER A 79 -11.73 5.83 -5.51
CA SER A 79 -11.77 4.73 -4.57
C SER A 79 -10.75 3.66 -4.93
N LEU A 80 -10.36 2.81 -3.97
CA LEU A 80 -9.45 1.70 -4.25
C LEU A 80 -9.99 0.75 -5.35
N PRO A 81 -11.29 0.37 -5.34
CA PRO A 81 -11.87 -0.42 -6.43
C PRO A 81 -11.86 0.31 -7.78
N GLU A 82 -12.10 1.61 -7.78
CA GLU A 82 -12.10 2.41 -9.00
C GLU A 82 -10.72 2.45 -9.66
N GLN A 83 -9.66 2.62 -8.89
CA GLN A 83 -8.28 2.58 -9.38
C GLN A 83 -7.98 1.24 -10.09
N LYS A 84 -8.42 0.13 -9.50
CA LYS A 84 -8.30 -1.18 -10.14
C LYS A 84 -9.05 -1.24 -11.46
N ASN A 85 -10.27 -0.72 -11.50
CA ASN A 85 -11.08 -0.73 -12.72
C ASN A 85 -10.49 0.16 -13.83
N LYS A 86 -9.93 1.32 -13.48
CA LYS A 86 -9.22 2.18 -14.43
C LYS A 86 -7.99 1.47 -15.03
N ALA A 87 -7.20 0.78 -14.21
CA ALA A 87 -6.07 -0.02 -14.68
C ALA A 87 -6.52 -1.16 -15.62
N LYS A 88 -7.60 -1.86 -15.28
CA LYS A 88 -8.19 -2.90 -16.15
C LYS A 88 -8.62 -2.32 -17.49
N TYR A 89 -9.23 -1.14 -17.48
CA TYR A 89 -9.64 -0.46 -18.70
C TYR A 89 -8.44 -0.13 -19.60
N ILE A 90 -7.35 0.40 -19.05
CA ILE A 90 -6.10 0.67 -19.79
C ILE A 90 -5.57 -0.61 -20.44
N VAL A 91 -5.41 -1.66 -19.66
CA VAL A 91 -4.87 -2.95 -20.14
C VAL A 91 -5.72 -3.52 -21.26
N GLN A 92 -7.03 -3.50 -21.11
CA GLN A 92 -7.95 -4.00 -22.12
C GLN A 92 -7.92 -3.16 -23.40
N THR A 93 -7.92 -1.83 -23.29
CA THR A 93 -7.81 -0.95 -24.44
C THR A 93 -6.53 -1.21 -25.24
N MET A 94 -5.42 -1.46 -24.56
CA MET A 94 -4.17 -1.83 -25.19
C MET A 94 -4.24 -3.18 -25.90
N ALA A 95 -4.80 -4.21 -25.24
CA ALA A 95 -4.97 -5.53 -25.85
C ALA A 95 -5.80 -5.44 -27.13
N GLN A 96 -6.93 -4.72 -27.09
CA GLN A 96 -7.80 -4.49 -28.25
C GLN A 96 -7.10 -3.70 -29.36
N ALA A 97 -6.27 -2.71 -29.02
CA ALA A 97 -5.50 -1.97 -30.02
C ALA A 97 -4.49 -2.86 -30.73
N VAL A 98 -3.80 -3.75 -30.00
CA VAL A 98 -2.87 -4.71 -30.60
C VAL A 98 -3.62 -5.72 -31.49
N GLU A 99 -4.73 -6.26 -31.06
CA GLU A 99 -5.58 -7.16 -31.87
C GLU A 99 -6.05 -6.48 -33.17
N TRP A 100 -6.45 -5.21 -33.09
CA TRP A 100 -6.81 -4.45 -34.27
C TRP A 100 -5.64 -4.30 -35.25
N ILE A 101 -4.45 -3.95 -34.76
CA ILE A 101 -3.25 -3.80 -35.59
C ILE A 101 -2.89 -5.11 -36.27
N GLN A 102 -3.04 -6.24 -35.58
CA GLN A 102 -2.72 -7.58 -36.09
C GLN A 102 -3.76 -8.08 -37.11
N SER A 103 -5.03 -7.94 -36.82
CA SER A 103 -6.13 -8.44 -37.63
C SER A 103 -6.58 -7.50 -38.74
N ASN A 104 -6.21 -6.23 -38.67
CA ASN A 104 -6.76 -5.12 -39.46
C ASN A 104 -8.29 -5.01 -39.36
N ASN A 105 -8.89 -5.59 -38.33
CA ASN A 105 -10.33 -5.59 -38.07
C ASN A 105 -10.58 -4.85 -36.75
N LYS A 106 -11.27 -3.70 -36.82
CA LYS A 106 -11.55 -2.88 -35.64
C LYS A 106 -12.43 -3.67 -34.67
N PRO A 107 -11.94 -4.04 -33.48
CA PRO A 107 -12.77 -4.73 -32.51
C PRO A 107 -13.95 -3.84 -32.11
N THR A 108 -15.12 -4.43 -31.96
CA THR A 108 -16.28 -3.73 -31.42
C THR A 108 -16.01 -3.42 -29.96
N LEU A 109 -16.08 -2.16 -29.57
CA LEU A 109 -15.91 -1.69 -28.19
C LEU A 109 -17.02 -2.19 -27.24
N GLN A 110 -18.06 -2.81 -27.80
CA GLN A 110 -19.12 -3.48 -27.05
C GLN A 110 -18.60 -4.86 -26.58
N GLY A 111 -18.36 -5.02 -25.32
CA GLY A 111 -17.82 -6.26 -24.76
C GLY A 111 -16.53 -6.07 -23.97
N VAL A 112 -16.27 -4.85 -23.59
CA VAL A 112 -15.09 -4.39 -22.87
C VAL A 112 -14.85 -5.16 -21.55
N SER A 113 -15.85 -5.78 -20.96
CA SER A 113 -15.74 -6.43 -19.65
C SER A 113 -15.19 -7.87 -19.66
N ASN A 114 -14.96 -8.48 -20.83
CA ASN A 114 -14.70 -9.92 -20.95
C ASN A 114 -13.46 -10.30 -21.77
N HIS A 115 -12.50 -9.39 -21.93
CA HIS A 115 -11.27 -9.75 -22.64
C HIS A 115 -10.45 -10.72 -21.80
N HIS A 116 -9.94 -11.83 -22.39
CA HIS A 116 -9.20 -12.88 -21.68
C HIS A 116 -7.97 -12.38 -20.91
N ILE A 117 -7.35 -11.27 -21.35
CA ILE A 117 -6.23 -10.63 -20.65
C ILE A 117 -6.60 -10.20 -19.22
N LEU A 118 -7.89 -9.94 -18.96
CA LEU A 118 -8.38 -9.55 -17.64
C LEU A 118 -8.37 -10.71 -16.64
N ASP A 119 -8.46 -11.96 -17.12
CA ASP A 119 -8.32 -13.14 -16.26
C ASP A 119 -6.87 -13.27 -15.74
N ASP A 120 -5.90 -13.01 -16.62
CA ASP A 120 -4.48 -12.99 -16.22
C ASP A 120 -4.19 -11.79 -15.29
N PHE A 121 -4.80 -10.64 -15.56
CA PHE A 121 -4.73 -9.48 -14.66
C PHE A 121 -5.23 -9.81 -13.26
N GLU A 122 -6.42 -10.44 -13.14
CA GLU A 122 -7.01 -10.78 -11.83
C GLU A 122 -6.15 -11.80 -11.07
N LYS A 123 -5.62 -12.81 -11.74
CA LYS A 123 -4.71 -13.80 -11.13
C LYS A 123 -3.47 -13.14 -10.58
N GLU A 124 -2.83 -12.27 -11.36
CA GLU A 124 -1.61 -11.58 -10.94
C GLU A 124 -1.88 -10.57 -9.83
N TYR A 125 -3.02 -9.87 -9.88
CA TYR A 125 -3.46 -8.96 -8.84
C TYR A 125 -3.65 -9.68 -7.50
N GLU A 126 -4.37 -10.81 -7.47
CA GLU A 126 -4.59 -11.59 -6.24
C GLU A 126 -3.29 -12.20 -5.72
N LEU A 127 -2.44 -12.70 -6.60
CA LEU A 127 -1.10 -13.20 -6.24
C LEU A 127 -0.30 -12.09 -5.56
N LYS A 128 -0.27 -10.90 -6.16
CA LYS A 128 0.46 -9.75 -5.63
C LYS A 128 -0.10 -9.25 -4.31
N LYS A 129 -1.41 -9.28 -4.11
CA LYS A 129 -2.02 -8.98 -2.79
C LYS A 129 -1.55 -9.95 -1.70
N ASN A 130 -1.45 -11.23 -2.02
CA ASN A 130 -0.93 -12.23 -1.08
C ASN A 130 0.57 -12.00 -0.78
N GLU A 131 1.37 -11.67 -1.80
CA GLU A 131 2.78 -11.27 -1.62
C GLU A 131 2.90 -10.03 -0.72
N ASN A 132 2.10 -9.00 -0.99
CA ASN A 132 2.12 -7.76 -0.21
C ASN A 132 1.73 -7.99 1.26
N LEU A 133 0.75 -8.86 1.53
CA LEU A 133 0.39 -9.23 2.90
C LEU A 133 1.57 -9.89 3.63
N LEU A 134 2.22 -10.85 2.99
CA LEU A 134 3.39 -11.54 3.58
C LEU A 134 4.58 -10.57 3.75
N TYR A 135 4.79 -9.66 2.81
CA TYR A 135 5.80 -8.62 2.95
C TYR A 135 5.49 -7.70 4.14
N ARG A 136 4.24 -7.29 4.34
CA ARG A 136 3.80 -6.50 5.50
C ARG A 136 3.99 -7.25 6.83
N LEU A 137 3.92 -8.59 6.84
CA LEU A 137 4.30 -9.40 7.98
C LEU A 137 5.82 -9.36 8.29
N GLY A 138 6.63 -8.87 7.37
CA GLY A 138 8.08 -8.78 7.50
C GLY A 138 8.87 -9.84 6.72
N LEU A 139 8.23 -10.67 5.88
CA LEU A 139 8.96 -11.63 5.07
C LEU A 139 9.77 -10.91 3.97
N SER A 140 10.99 -11.39 3.69
CA SER A 140 11.74 -10.97 2.51
C SER A 140 11.10 -11.52 1.24
N GLU A 141 11.38 -10.93 0.08
CA GLU A 141 10.83 -11.37 -1.20
C GLU A 141 11.03 -12.88 -1.44
N ARG A 142 12.24 -13.40 -1.17
CA ARG A 142 12.54 -14.82 -1.31
C ARG A 142 11.68 -15.69 -0.39
N LYS A 143 11.54 -15.30 0.89
CA LYS A 143 10.72 -16.04 1.85
C LYS A 143 9.23 -15.96 1.48
N THR A 144 8.76 -14.83 1.00
CA THR A 144 7.39 -14.63 0.51
C THR A 144 7.03 -15.62 -0.59
N LYS A 145 7.83 -15.70 -1.66
CA LYS A 145 7.59 -16.63 -2.77
C LYS A 145 7.57 -18.10 -2.33
N GLN A 146 8.46 -18.48 -1.42
CA GLN A 146 8.49 -19.86 -0.90
C GLN A 146 7.30 -20.15 0.03
N THR A 147 6.90 -19.18 0.86
CA THR A 147 5.74 -19.32 1.76
C THR A 147 4.46 -19.48 0.97
N LEU A 148 4.22 -18.67 -0.06
CA LEU A 148 3.05 -18.81 -0.94
C LEU A 148 2.97 -20.21 -1.56
N LYS A 149 4.10 -20.77 -1.99
CA LYS A 149 4.14 -22.09 -2.59
C LYS A 149 3.89 -23.24 -1.60
N ARG A 150 4.24 -23.08 -0.31
CA ARG A 150 4.25 -24.18 0.67
C ARG A 150 3.25 -24.02 1.81
N ALA A 151 2.63 -22.84 1.95
CA ALA A 151 1.70 -22.48 3.01
C ALA A 151 0.50 -21.68 2.48
N GLU A 152 0.08 -21.94 1.26
CA GLU A 152 -1.02 -21.19 0.62
C GLU A 152 -2.29 -21.19 1.47
N LYS A 153 -2.63 -22.34 2.04
CA LYS A 153 -3.81 -22.48 2.92
C LYS A 153 -3.73 -21.53 4.11
N GLU A 154 -2.62 -21.55 4.86
CA GLU A 154 -2.41 -20.72 6.05
C GLU A 154 -2.40 -19.23 5.67
N VAL A 155 -1.84 -18.87 4.53
CA VAL A 155 -1.86 -17.50 4.00
C VAL A 155 -3.29 -17.06 3.71
N LEU A 156 -4.10 -17.87 3.02
CA LEU A 156 -5.48 -17.54 2.68
C LEU A 156 -6.38 -17.47 3.93
N GLU A 157 -6.18 -18.37 4.89
CA GLU A 157 -6.90 -18.33 6.17
C GLU A 157 -6.59 -17.05 6.96
N PHE A 158 -5.31 -16.67 7.05
CA PHE A 158 -4.92 -15.42 7.69
C PHE A 158 -5.43 -14.20 6.90
N LYS A 159 -5.29 -14.17 5.57
CA LYS A 159 -5.83 -13.11 4.73
C LYS A 159 -7.32 -12.88 4.98
N LYS A 160 -8.11 -13.94 5.08
CA LYS A 160 -9.55 -13.85 5.31
C LYS A 160 -9.89 -13.12 6.61
N ILE A 161 -9.25 -13.49 7.71
CA ILE A 161 -9.50 -12.83 9.00
C ILE A 161 -8.89 -11.43 9.07
N PHE A 162 -7.73 -11.22 8.45
CA PHE A 162 -7.11 -9.91 8.32
C PHE A 162 -8.03 -8.93 7.58
N SER A 163 -8.57 -9.34 6.43
CA SER A 163 -9.51 -8.54 5.64
C SER A 163 -10.82 -8.25 6.38
N TYR A 164 -11.30 -9.16 7.23
CA TYR A 164 -12.46 -8.90 8.06
C TYR A 164 -12.27 -7.66 8.94
N PHE A 165 -11.12 -7.52 9.60
CA PHE A 165 -10.81 -6.34 10.41
C PHE A 165 -10.47 -5.12 9.54
N GLU A 166 -9.69 -5.32 8.48
CA GLU A 166 -9.28 -4.24 7.57
C GLU A 166 -10.47 -3.53 6.91
N LEU A 167 -11.56 -4.26 6.62
CA LEU A 167 -12.74 -3.74 5.95
C LEU A 167 -13.86 -3.31 6.91
N ALA A 168 -13.65 -3.45 8.22
CA ALA A 168 -14.66 -3.08 9.20
C ALA A 168 -14.87 -1.56 9.21
N LYS A 169 -16.15 -1.15 9.21
CA LYS A 169 -16.57 0.24 9.11
C LYS A 169 -17.30 0.67 10.38
N SER A 170 -17.16 1.96 10.70
CA SER A 170 -17.92 2.57 11.80
C SER A 170 -19.42 2.56 11.52
N HIS A 171 -20.21 2.23 12.52
CA HIS A 171 -21.67 2.31 12.45
C HIS A 171 -22.16 3.77 12.26
N ARG A 172 -21.36 4.77 12.61
CA ARG A 172 -21.65 6.19 12.35
C ARG A 172 -21.49 6.57 10.88
N GLY A 173 -20.91 5.67 10.08
CA GLY A 173 -20.56 5.98 8.71
C GLY A 173 -19.28 6.81 8.60
N ARG A 174 -19.18 7.58 7.54
CA ARG A 174 -17.98 8.32 7.19
C ARG A 174 -17.86 9.62 7.95
N VAL A 175 -16.70 9.86 8.54
CA VAL A 175 -16.34 11.12 9.20
C VAL A 175 -15.37 11.87 8.29
N LYS A 176 -15.66 13.17 8.07
CA LYS A 176 -14.77 14.04 7.31
C LYS A 176 -13.61 14.49 8.19
N VAL A 177 -12.39 14.37 7.68
CA VAL A 177 -11.18 14.86 8.33
C VAL A 177 -10.68 16.14 7.66
N SER A 178 -9.74 16.84 8.31
CA SER A 178 -9.32 18.20 7.94
C SER A 178 -8.72 18.33 6.52
N ASP A 179 -8.26 17.24 5.93
CA ASP A 179 -7.70 17.21 4.56
C ASP A 179 -8.73 16.87 3.49
N GLY A 180 -10.03 16.88 3.81
CA GLY A 180 -11.13 16.61 2.89
C GLY A 180 -11.43 15.12 2.69
N VAL A 181 -10.72 14.23 3.36
CA VAL A 181 -10.96 12.77 3.28
C VAL A 181 -12.10 12.37 4.20
N THR A 182 -12.90 11.40 3.77
CA THR A 182 -13.90 10.76 4.63
C THR A 182 -13.36 9.42 5.14
N VAL A 183 -13.32 9.26 6.44
CA VAL A 183 -12.79 8.06 7.11
C VAL A 183 -13.91 7.34 7.86
N ASP A 184 -13.97 6.03 7.68
CA ASP A 184 -14.92 5.15 8.38
C ASP A 184 -14.25 3.89 8.96
N ALA A 185 -12.94 3.76 8.83
CA ALA A 185 -12.18 2.61 9.31
C ALA A 185 -12.07 2.60 10.85
N ILE A 186 -12.51 1.52 11.48
CA ILE A 186 -12.45 1.37 12.93
C ILE A 186 -11.21 0.61 13.42
N PHE A 187 -10.50 -0.09 12.55
CA PHE A 187 -9.32 -0.86 12.92
C PHE A 187 -8.10 -0.53 12.04
N SER A 188 -6.94 -0.45 12.71
CA SER A 188 -5.64 -0.26 12.07
C SER A 188 -4.89 -1.59 11.98
N MET A 189 -4.88 -2.20 10.80
CA MET A 189 -4.13 -3.44 10.59
C MET A 189 -2.61 -3.19 10.55
N ARG A 190 -2.15 -1.98 10.30
CA ARG A 190 -0.74 -1.61 10.45
C ARG A 190 -0.30 -1.69 11.91
N ASN A 191 -1.10 -1.17 12.85
CA ASN A 191 -0.82 -1.29 14.28
C ASN A 191 -0.81 -2.74 14.74
N PHE A 192 -1.76 -3.56 14.27
CA PHE A 192 -1.74 -4.99 14.56
C PHE A 192 -0.41 -5.63 14.15
N LEU A 193 0.03 -5.43 12.93
CA LEU A 193 1.27 -6.02 12.41
C LEU A 193 2.53 -5.52 13.12
N ARG A 194 2.51 -4.31 13.68
CA ARG A 194 3.63 -3.71 14.40
C ARG A 194 3.67 -4.12 15.88
N VAL A 195 2.54 -4.09 16.56
CA VAL A 195 2.46 -4.15 18.02
C VAL A 195 2.19 -5.56 18.53
N PHE A 196 1.23 -6.27 17.92
CA PHE A 196 0.85 -7.60 18.38
C PHE A 196 2.03 -8.59 18.44
N PRO A 197 2.88 -8.72 17.39
CA PRO A 197 4.00 -9.65 17.43
C PRO A 197 5.01 -9.35 18.54
N GLN A 198 5.23 -8.07 18.84
CA GLN A 198 6.14 -7.65 19.90
C GLN A 198 5.63 -8.04 21.29
N LEU A 199 4.34 -7.76 21.55
CA LEU A 199 3.71 -8.12 22.82
C LEU A 199 3.64 -9.64 23.01
N PHE A 200 3.30 -10.37 21.95
CA PHE A 200 3.29 -11.83 21.97
C PHE A 200 4.70 -12.39 22.25
N LEU A 201 5.73 -11.87 21.59
CA LEU A 201 7.11 -12.30 21.83
C LEU A 201 7.57 -12.05 23.28
N HIS A 202 7.16 -10.91 23.85
CA HIS A 202 7.52 -10.52 25.22
C HIS A 202 6.81 -11.37 26.28
N ARG A 203 5.52 -11.68 26.07
CA ARG A 203 4.70 -12.40 27.06
C ARG A 203 4.73 -13.92 26.91
N GLY A 204 4.90 -14.42 25.70
CA GLY A 204 4.84 -15.86 25.39
C GLY A 204 3.42 -16.43 25.36
N GLU A 205 2.38 -15.59 25.45
CA GLU A 205 0.96 -16.00 25.47
C GLU A 205 0.09 -15.06 24.62
N GLU A 206 -1.10 -15.53 24.25
CA GLU A 206 -2.09 -14.74 23.53
C GLU A 206 -2.60 -13.56 24.37
N LEU A 207 -2.88 -12.45 23.71
CA LEU A 207 -3.44 -11.24 24.33
C LEU A 207 -4.94 -11.46 24.63
N SER A 208 -5.42 -10.83 25.69
CA SER A 208 -6.86 -10.75 25.94
C SER A 208 -7.58 -10.01 24.78
N HIS A 209 -8.86 -10.27 24.61
CA HIS A 209 -9.67 -9.60 23.58
C HIS A 209 -9.67 -8.08 23.74
N HIS A 210 -9.61 -7.58 24.96
CA HIS A 210 -9.58 -6.15 25.25
C HIS A 210 -8.27 -5.52 24.81
N GLU A 211 -7.14 -6.14 25.18
CA GLU A 211 -5.79 -5.67 24.78
C GLU A 211 -5.63 -5.67 23.26
N LEU A 212 -6.11 -6.74 22.60
CA LEU A 212 -6.04 -6.82 21.15
C LEU A 212 -6.91 -5.76 20.47
N LEU A 213 -8.08 -5.48 21.03
CA LEU A 213 -8.96 -4.43 20.53
C LEU A 213 -8.32 -3.04 20.67
N GLU A 214 -7.63 -2.77 21.79
CA GLU A 214 -6.89 -1.52 22.01
C GLU A 214 -5.77 -1.31 20.98
N ILE A 215 -5.09 -2.37 20.58
CA ILE A 215 -4.06 -2.31 19.52
C ILE A 215 -4.68 -1.99 18.16
N LEU A 216 -5.87 -2.56 17.90
CA LEU A 216 -6.53 -2.46 16.60
C LEU A 216 -7.27 -1.15 16.41
N LYS A 217 -7.87 -0.57 17.45
CA LYS A 217 -8.75 0.58 17.33
C LYS A 217 -8.09 1.80 16.71
N THR A 218 -8.85 2.52 15.90
CA THR A 218 -8.47 3.84 15.39
C THR A 218 -9.13 4.94 16.23
N GLU A 219 -8.68 6.17 16.04
CA GLU A 219 -9.31 7.36 16.66
C GLU A 219 -10.73 7.66 16.15
N TYR A 220 -11.14 7.01 15.06
CA TYR A 220 -12.46 7.16 14.43
C TYR A 220 -13.49 6.15 14.94
N ALA A 221 -13.05 5.13 15.69
CA ALA A 221 -13.93 4.16 16.32
C ALA A 221 -14.61 4.74 17.56
N ASP A 222 -15.88 4.43 17.75
CA ASP A 222 -16.60 4.76 18.98
C ASP A 222 -16.89 3.53 19.85
N ASP A 223 -17.49 3.75 21.02
CA ASP A 223 -17.76 2.67 21.98
C ASP A 223 -18.63 1.53 21.41
N LYS A 224 -19.60 1.85 20.53
CA LYS A 224 -20.40 0.80 19.86
C LYS A 224 -19.60 0.02 18.85
N ASP A 225 -18.70 0.68 18.14
CA ASP A 225 -17.79 0.02 17.21
C ASP A 225 -16.85 -0.94 17.94
N LEU A 226 -16.56 -0.69 19.21
CA LEU A 226 -15.61 -1.44 20.02
C LEU A 226 -16.27 -2.45 20.97
N GLU A 227 -17.61 -2.59 20.94
CA GLU A 227 -18.32 -3.54 21.80
C GLU A 227 -17.82 -4.98 21.57
N LEU A 228 -17.45 -5.66 22.66
CA LEU A 228 -16.94 -7.03 22.66
C LEU A 228 -18.09 -8.06 22.64
N THR A 229 -18.85 -8.08 21.54
CA THR A 229 -19.86 -9.12 21.30
C THR A 229 -19.21 -10.51 21.24
N ALA A 230 -20.00 -11.59 21.46
CA ALA A 230 -19.50 -12.96 21.34
C ALA A 230 -18.84 -13.23 19.97
N TYR A 231 -19.45 -12.72 18.89
CA TYR A 231 -18.91 -12.83 17.54
C TYR A 231 -17.57 -12.09 17.39
N ARG A 232 -17.45 -10.87 17.92
CA ARG A 232 -16.19 -10.11 17.86
C ARG A 232 -15.08 -10.78 18.66
N LYS A 233 -15.37 -11.30 19.85
CA LYS A 233 -14.42 -12.08 20.66
C LYS A 233 -13.90 -13.29 19.86
N GLN A 234 -14.80 -14.03 19.22
CA GLN A 234 -14.40 -15.15 18.34
C GLN A 234 -13.47 -14.69 17.22
N LYS A 235 -13.77 -13.55 16.55
CA LYS A 235 -12.94 -13.02 15.48
C LYS A 235 -11.56 -12.54 15.95
N LEU A 236 -11.48 -11.95 17.13
CA LEU A 236 -10.21 -11.56 17.75
C LEU A 236 -9.35 -12.79 18.08
N SER A 237 -9.93 -13.83 18.66
CA SER A 237 -9.20 -15.10 18.87
C SER A 237 -8.76 -15.72 17.54
N GLU A 238 -9.64 -15.73 16.53
CA GLU A 238 -9.32 -16.24 15.20
C GLU A 238 -8.14 -15.47 14.58
N LEU A 239 -8.08 -14.14 14.72
CA LEU A 239 -7.00 -13.31 14.20
C LEU A 239 -5.64 -13.70 14.80
N GLN A 240 -5.55 -13.83 16.13
CA GLN A 240 -4.33 -14.25 16.80
C GLN A 240 -3.91 -15.66 16.36
N THR A 241 -4.84 -16.61 16.45
CA THR A 241 -4.58 -18.03 16.12
C THR A 241 -4.10 -18.18 14.67
N LYS A 242 -4.77 -17.52 13.69
CA LYS A 242 -4.37 -17.63 12.28
C LYS A 242 -3.03 -16.96 12.00
N TYR A 243 -2.74 -15.82 12.66
CA TYR A 243 -1.42 -15.22 12.61
C TYR A 243 -0.34 -16.19 13.10
N LEU A 244 -0.50 -16.75 14.31
CA LEU A 244 0.48 -17.63 14.93
C LEU A 244 0.68 -18.93 14.13
N ASN A 245 -0.40 -19.52 13.62
CA ASN A 245 -0.33 -20.71 12.75
C ASN A 245 0.48 -20.43 11.48
N LEU A 246 0.28 -19.27 10.85
CA LEU A 246 1.06 -18.86 9.69
C LEU A 246 2.54 -18.70 10.06
N ILE A 247 2.86 -18.06 11.18
CA ILE A 247 4.25 -17.89 11.62
C ILE A 247 4.92 -19.22 11.97
N GLN A 248 4.22 -20.12 12.62
CA GLN A 248 4.70 -21.49 12.89
C GLN A 248 5.01 -22.23 11.59
N LYS A 249 4.12 -22.10 10.61
CA LYS A 249 4.32 -22.69 9.28
C LYS A 249 5.53 -22.10 8.57
N VAL A 250 5.70 -20.79 8.62
CA VAL A 250 6.88 -20.10 8.08
C VAL A 250 8.16 -20.62 8.75
N ALA A 251 8.21 -20.66 10.07
CA ALA A 251 9.34 -21.18 10.82
C ALA A 251 9.69 -22.63 10.40
N SER A 252 8.67 -23.49 10.26
CA SER A 252 8.83 -24.88 9.77
C SER A 252 9.40 -24.96 8.36
N ILE A 253 8.90 -24.12 7.43
CA ILE A 253 9.38 -24.12 6.02
C ILE A 253 10.87 -23.80 5.94
N PHE A 254 11.34 -22.88 6.79
CA PHE A 254 12.73 -22.40 6.78
C PHE A 254 13.61 -23.08 7.84
N GLN A 255 13.07 -24.04 8.60
CA GLN A 255 13.78 -24.78 9.66
C GLN A 255 14.37 -23.82 10.72
N GLU A 256 13.64 -22.76 11.01
CA GLU A 256 14.00 -21.73 12.01
C GLU A 256 13.21 -21.98 13.32
N LYS A 257 13.72 -21.50 14.46
CA LYS A 257 12.94 -21.44 15.68
C LYS A 257 11.87 -20.35 15.56
N ILE A 258 10.69 -20.57 16.10
CA ILE A 258 9.57 -19.61 16.08
C ILE A 258 9.99 -18.25 16.64
N HIS A 259 10.73 -18.28 17.75
CA HIS A 259 11.26 -17.08 18.41
C HIS A 259 12.14 -16.25 17.46
N ASP A 260 13.09 -16.87 16.77
CA ASP A 260 14.01 -16.19 15.87
C ASP A 260 13.28 -15.68 14.62
N THR A 261 12.31 -16.46 14.13
CA THR A 261 11.43 -16.05 13.04
C THR A 261 10.64 -14.80 13.44
N LEU A 262 10.02 -14.77 14.62
CA LEU A 262 9.29 -13.60 15.12
C LEU A 262 10.17 -12.36 15.23
N ILE A 263 11.37 -12.47 15.81
CA ILE A 263 12.32 -11.34 15.92
C ILE A 263 12.62 -10.76 14.54
N ASN A 264 12.92 -11.60 13.56
CA ASN A 264 13.24 -11.16 12.21
C ASN A 264 12.03 -10.48 11.52
N LEU A 265 10.83 -11.04 11.70
CA LEU A 265 9.61 -10.46 11.17
C LEU A 265 9.29 -9.11 11.82
N ILE A 266 9.41 -8.99 13.14
CA ILE A 266 9.17 -7.76 13.90
C ILE A 266 10.06 -6.63 13.40
N LYS A 267 11.39 -6.87 13.32
CA LYS A 267 12.35 -5.85 12.84
C LYS A 267 11.95 -5.27 11.49
N ARG A 268 11.49 -6.10 10.58
CA ARG A 268 11.09 -5.70 9.25
C ARG A 268 9.70 -5.06 9.24
N SER A 269 8.74 -5.67 9.95
CA SER A 269 7.35 -5.22 9.99
C SER A 269 7.19 -3.82 10.57
N ILE A 270 8.00 -3.45 11.56
CA ILE A 270 8.01 -2.11 12.17
C ILE A 270 8.31 -1.05 11.09
N VAL A 271 9.29 -1.29 10.24
CA VAL A 271 9.67 -0.38 9.15
C VAL A 271 8.59 -0.33 8.08
N ILE A 272 8.13 -1.50 7.63
CA ILE A 272 7.17 -1.63 6.51
C ILE A 272 5.82 -1.00 6.86
N ASN A 273 5.35 -1.15 8.10
CA ASN A 273 4.03 -0.69 8.53
C ASN A 273 4.06 0.66 9.26
N LYS A 274 5.01 1.54 8.99
CA LYS A 274 4.95 2.92 9.49
C LYS A 274 3.57 3.53 9.21
N SER A 275 2.99 4.19 10.21
CA SER A 275 1.67 4.80 10.11
C SER A 275 1.70 6.14 9.38
N GLY A 276 2.76 6.89 9.53
CA GLY A 276 2.93 8.20 8.93
C GLY A 276 3.86 8.19 7.73
N ARG A 277 3.53 9.00 6.73
CA ARG A 277 4.39 9.27 5.58
C ARG A 277 4.30 10.72 5.19
N VAL A 278 5.39 11.24 4.64
CA VAL A 278 5.36 12.53 3.98
C VAL A 278 4.64 12.35 2.65
N THR A 279 3.47 12.97 2.51
CA THR A 279 2.65 12.86 1.31
C THR A 279 3.04 13.89 0.24
N GLY A 280 2.46 13.76 -0.94
CA GLY A 280 2.77 14.61 -2.09
C GLY A 280 2.70 16.12 -1.80
N ASP A 281 1.67 16.58 -1.07
CA ASP A 281 1.53 18.01 -0.72
C ASP A 281 2.65 18.49 0.20
N ALA A 282 3.04 17.68 1.19
CA ALA A 282 4.12 18.05 2.09
C ALA A 282 5.47 18.05 1.35
N ILE A 283 5.70 17.09 0.44
CA ILE A 283 6.89 17.10 -0.42
C ILE A 283 6.86 18.31 -1.35
N SER A 284 5.72 18.64 -1.97
CA SER A 284 5.57 19.82 -2.82
C SER A 284 5.82 21.11 -2.05
N HIS A 285 5.36 21.19 -0.80
CA HIS A 285 5.65 22.31 0.07
C HIS A 285 7.15 22.46 0.35
N ILE A 286 7.84 21.36 0.69
CA ILE A 286 9.29 21.36 0.90
C ILE A 286 10.04 21.77 -0.37
N VAL A 287 9.65 21.23 -1.52
CA VAL A 287 10.25 21.62 -2.82
C VAL A 287 10.05 23.11 -3.10
N ASN A 288 8.86 23.64 -2.83
CA ASN A 288 8.60 25.08 -2.98
C ASN A 288 9.47 25.95 -2.06
N LEU A 289 9.69 25.51 -0.81
CA LEU A 289 10.62 26.16 0.10
C LEU A 289 12.06 26.13 -0.45
N ILE A 290 12.51 24.98 -0.91
CA ILE A 290 13.83 24.83 -1.57
C ILE A 290 13.97 25.81 -2.73
N LEU A 291 12.98 25.85 -3.62
CA LEU A 291 13.02 26.75 -4.78
C LEU A 291 13.04 28.24 -4.37
N LYS A 292 12.33 28.60 -3.31
CA LYS A 292 12.29 29.96 -2.79
C LYS A 292 13.64 30.36 -2.19
N GLU A 293 14.23 29.48 -1.38
CA GLU A 293 15.47 29.74 -0.63
C GLU A 293 16.74 29.25 -1.34
N ARG A 294 16.64 28.81 -2.61
CA ARG A 294 17.73 28.17 -3.37
C ARG A 294 19.04 28.97 -3.43
N LYS A 295 19.01 30.28 -3.21
CA LYS A 295 20.19 31.12 -3.20
C LYS A 295 20.92 31.13 -1.88
N ASN A 296 20.25 30.73 -0.82
CA ASN A 296 20.70 30.79 0.56
C ASN A 296 21.07 29.41 1.12
N ILE A 297 20.57 28.34 0.50
CA ILE A 297 20.81 26.96 0.93
C ILE A 297 22.07 26.40 0.26
N THR A 298 22.97 25.80 1.01
CA THR A 298 24.14 25.13 0.46
C THR A 298 23.74 23.81 -0.21
N VAL A 299 24.58 23.30 -1.10
CA VAL A 299 24.36 22.00 -1.76
C VAL A 299 24.38 20.87 -0.73
N GLU A 300 25.23 20.98 0.27
CA GLU A 300 25.37 20.03 1.37
C GLU A 300 24.09 19.93 2.20
N ASP A 301 23.49 21.06 2.56
CA ASP A 301 22.22 21.08 3.33
C ASP A 301 21.06 20.53 2.52
N LEU A 302 20.99 20.89 1.23
CA LEU A 302 20.01 20.35 0.31
C LEU A 302 20.13 18.82 0.22
N PHE A 303 21.36 18.31 0.17
CA PHE A 303 21.62 16.87 0.14
C PHE A 303 21.17 16.19 1.44
N GLU A 304 21.46 16.77 2.62
CA GLU A 304 21.03 16.21 3.90
C GLU A 304 19.50 16.23 4.05
N ILE A 305 18.81 17.28 3.62
CA ILE A 305 17.34 17.32 3.60
C ILE A 305 16.78 16.21 2.70
N ALA A 306 17.30 16.10 1.48
CA ALA A 306 16.86 15.08 0.53
C ALA A 306 17.12 13.65 1.05
N LYS A 307 18.29 13.42 1.65
CA LYS A 307 18.67 12.15 2.26
C LYS A 307 17.76 11.78 3.41
N LYS A 308 17.45 12.70 4.34
CA LYS A 308 16.51 12.47 5.45
C LYS A 308 15.10 12.16 4.95
N LEU A 309 14.59 12.92 3.99
CA LEU A 309 13.28 12.67 3.40
C LEU A 309 13.23 11.30 2.69
N ALA A 310 14.24 10.97 1.91
CA ALA A 310 14.32 9.68 1.22
C ALA A 310 14.40 8.52 2.22
N ALA A 311 15.23 8.63 3.26
CA ALA A 311 15.36 7.63 4.31
C ALA A 311 14.05 7.43 5.07
N TYR A 312 13.33 8.51 5.38
CA TYR A 312 12.03 8.44 6.04
C TYR A 312 10.97 7.76 5.16
N GLN A 313 10.97 8.01 3.85
CA GLN A 313 10.02 7.42 2.90
C GLN A 313 10.34 5.95 2.58
N THR A 314 11.57 5.50 2.86
CA THR A 314 11.98 4.14 2.56
C THR A 314 11.23 3.13 3.43
N LEU A 315 10.57 2.18 2.74
CA LEU A 315 9.88 1.03 3.34
C LEU A 315 10.68 -0.25 3.26
N ASP A 316 11.85 -0.21 2.65
CA ASP A 316 12.70 -1.37 2.56
C ASP A 316 13.52 -1.51 3.86
N PRO A 317 13.17 -2.48 4.71
CA PRO A 317 13.86 -2.68 5.97
C PRO A 317 15.31 -3.18 5.79
N ASP A 318 15.70 -3.59 4.58
CA ASP A 318 17.05 -4.02 4.27
C ASP A 318 17.97 -2.82 3.93
N ILE A 319 17.38 -1.67 3.61
CA ILE A 319 18.09 -0.42 3.31
C ILE A 319 18.14 0.52 4.51
N VAL A 320 17.10 0.51 5.36
CA VAL A 320 17.02 1.42 6.51
C VAL A 320 17.99 0.99 7.58
N SER A 321 19.06 1.77 7.77
CA SER A 321 20.06 1.57 8.83
C SER A 321 19.69 2.24 10.17
N GLU A 322 18.76 3.19 10.15
CA GLU A 322 18.35 3.98 11.32
C GLU A 322 16.83 3.88 11.55
N HIS A 323 16.43 3.71 12.82
CA HIS A 323 15.02 3.77 13.19
C HIS A 323 14.62 5.24 13.36
N PHE A 324 13.98 5.79 12.34
CA PHE A 324 13.29 7.07 12.47
C PHE A 324 11.98 6.86 13.26
N GLU A 325 11.70 7.79 14.18
CA GLU A 325 10.40 7.85 14.82
C GLU A 325 9.30 7.97 13.76
N ASP A 326 8.13 7.37 14.02
CA ASP A 326 6.98 7.42 13.13
C ASP A 326 6.27 8.78 13.25
N ASN A 327 6.99 9.84 12.95
CA ASN A 327 6.54 11.22 13.07
C ASN A 327 6.78 12.03 11.79
N PRO A 328 5.87 11.95 10.80
CA PRO A 328 6.00 12.71 9.56
C PRO A 328 6.01 14.23 9.78
N LYS A 329 5.24 14.72 10.78
CA LYS A 329 5.23 16.15 11.12
C LYS A 329 6.57 16.60 11.67
N GLY A 330 7.27 15.74 12.42
CA GLY A 330 8.60 16.03 12.96
C GLY A 330 9.61 16.28 11.84
N ILE A 331 9.64 15.45 10.82
CA ILE A 331 10.56 15.58 9.69
C ILE A 331 10.25 16.81 8.84
N ILE A 332 8.97 17.09 8.61
CA ILE A 332 8.56 18.32 7.92
C ILE A 332 8.99 19.54 8.72
N ASN A 333 8.77 19.55 10.04
CA ASN A 333 9.19 20.65 10.91
C ASN A 333 10.72 20.79 10.95
N GLU A 334 11.46 19.71 10.98
CA GLU A 334 12.93 19.72 10.90
C GLU A 334 13.41 20.35 9.60
N ALA A 335 12.83 19.94 8.46
CA ALA A 335 13.13 20.57 7.17
C ALA A 335 12.80 22.06 7.16
N ILE A 336 11.61 22.45 7.70
CA ILE A 336 11.21 23.87 7.80
C ILE A 336 12.15 24.63 8.73
N ASN A 337 12.58 24.05 9.84
CA ASN A 337 13.50 24.71 10.77
C ASN A 337 14.85 24.98 10.10
N ILE A 338 15.39 24.04 9.34
CA ILE A 338 16.62 24.25 8.56
C ILE A 338 16.44 25.47 7.64
N PHE A 339 15.30 25.59 6.95
CA PHE A 339 15.04 26.75 6.09
C PHE A 339 14.92 28.07 6.87
N ASN A 340 14.29 28.03 8.04
CA ASN A 340 14.13 29.23 8.89
C ASN A 340 15.49 29.70 9.45
N GLU A 341 16.36 28.78 9.85
CA GLU A 341 17.72 29.11 10.33
C GLU A 341 18.52 29.83 9.24
N TYR A 342 18.39 29.41 7.98
CA TYR A 342 19.01 30.10 6.86
C TYR A 342 18.40 31.47 6.56
N ARG A 343 17.09 31.61 6.74
CA ARG A 343 16.40 32.89 6.53
C ARG A 343 16.77 33.92 7.60
N ASP A 344 16.86 33.49 8.85
CA ASP A 344 17.05 34.37 10.01
C ASP A 344 18.54 34.60 10.32
N GLY A 345 19.44 33.87 9.64
CA GLY A 345 20.91 34.03 9.74
C GLY A 345 21.53 34.99 8.73
N ILE A 346 20.67 35.68 7.98
CA ILE A 346 21.04 36.80 7.10
C ILE A 346 20.60 38.11 7.77
#